data_4fe1323af4ead080ce9f5ba085ba2a49
#
_entry.id   4fe1323af4ead080ce9f5ba085ba2a49
#
_cell.length_a   1.000
_cell.length_b   1.000
_cell.length_c   1.000
_cell.angle_alpha   90.00
_cell.angle_beta   90.00
_cell.angle_gamma   90.00
#
_symmetry.space_group_name_H-M   'P 1'
#
loop_
_entity.id
_entity.type
_entity.pdbx_description
1 polymer ?
#
loop_
_entity_poly.entity_id
_entity_poly.type
_entity_poly.pdbx_seq_one_letter_code
_entity_poly.pdbx_strand_id
1 'polypeptide(L)'
;MRVNREMTELWSAALGAAGTVIRYGHWGRPVLVFPSERGRAWDFENNGMVDAIGGLIDDGRLKLYCVDSFDAASWSNHDLPLEERARRHGRYESWIVGDVVPWIYRDCNGPAEVITVGCSMGAFHAANFALKRADLIPLAMCFSGNYDPSAWHAWGERGNQAYFNNPVDYVSHLEGDHLEWLRGQLSLLLVCGQGRWEDTTGALDSTRRFAALLAAKGIKHELDLWGHDVPHDWPSWRVQLAHHMPRFC
;
A
#
# COMPACT_ATOMS: atom_id res chain seq x y z
N MET A 1 8.19 20.67 -15.99
CA MET A 1 8.52 19.55 -16.93
C MET A 1 7.33 18.59 -16.97
N ARG A 2 7.00 17.98 -18.10
CA ARG A 2 5.93 16.96 -18.12
C ARG A 2 6.58 15.63 -17.84
N VAL A 3 6.35 15.08 -16.66
CA VAL A 3 6.69 13.69 -16.35
C VAL A 3 6.10 12.78 -17.43
N ASN A 4 6.90 11.86 -17.97
CA ASN A 4 6.43 10.88 -18.95
C ASN A 4 5.30 10.05 -18.33
N ARG A 5 4.08 10.17 -18.86
CA ARG A 5 2.84 9.56 -18.35
C ARG A 5 2.23 8.64 -19.40
N GLU A 6 1.94 7.41 -19.00
CA GLU A 6 1.25 6.44 -19.83
C GLU A 6 0.14 5.76 -19.01
N MET A 7 -1.04 5.59 -19.62
CA MET A 7 -2.18 4.91 -18.99
C MET A 7 -2.49 3.63 -19.77
N THR A 8 -2.63 2.54 -19.04
CA THR A 8 -2.91 1.21 -19.58
C THR A 8 -4.04 0.56 -18.77
N GLU A 9 -4.90 -0.19 -19.43
CA GLU A 9 -5.86 -1.07 -18.77
C GLU A 9 -5.35 -2.51 -18.81
N LEU A 10 -5.28 -3.16 -17.64
CA LEU A 10 -4.88 -4.55 -17.50
C LEU A 10 -6.10 -5.39 -17.11
N TRP A 11 -6.51 -6.27 -18.02
CA TRP A 11 -7.57 -7.23 -17.75
C TRP A 11 -7.12 -8.28 -16.73
N SER A 12 -8.01 -8.64 -15.81
CA SER A 12 -7.78 -9.74 -14.87
C SER A 12 -8.92 -10.75 -14.90
N ALA A 13 -8.59 -12.00 -15.13
CA ALA A 13 -9.55 -13.08 -15.03
C ALA A 13 -10.09 -13.26 -13.59
N ALA A 14 -9.26 -12.98 -12.57
CA ALA A 14 -9.65 -13.06 -11.17
C ALA A 14 -10.67 -11.97 -10.78
N LEU A 15 -10.50 -10.74 -11.30
CA LEU A 15 -11.45 -9.66 -11.10
C LEU A 15 -12.69 -9.78 -11.98
N GLY A 16 -12.57 -10.42 -13.16
CA GLY A 16 -13.58 -10.37 -14.22
C GLY A 16 -13.74 -8.97 -14.81
N ALA A 17 -12.71 -8.12 -14.72
CA ALA A 17 -12.70 -6.73 -15.14
C ALA A 17 -11.28 -6.26 -15.48
N ALA A 18 -11.17 -5.14 -16.17
CA ALA A 18 -9.91 -4.42 -16.31
C ALA A 18 -9.72 -3.43 -15.16
N GLY A 19 -8.48 -3.26 -14.73
CA GLY A 19 -8.06 -2.21 -13.83
C GLY A 19 -7.07 -1.28 -14.52
N THR A 20 -7.13 0.02 -14.17
CA THR A 20 -6.24 1.03 -14.73
C THR A 20 -4.90 1.02 -14.01
N VAL A 21 -3.83 1.12 -14.77
CA VAL A 21 -2.48 1.40 -14.29
C VAL A 21 -1.96 2.64 -14.99
N ILE A 22 -1.48 3.63 -14.23
CA ILE A 22 -0.81 4.81 -14.80
C ILE A 22 0.66 4.77 -14.39
N ARG A 23 1.53 4.74 -15.41
CA ARG A 23 2.97 4.85 -15.23
C ARG A 23 3.40 6.31 -15.33
N TYR A 24 4.28 6.74 -14.41
CA TYR A 24 4.98 8.01 -14.46
C TYR A 24 6.49 7.75 -14.42
N GLY A 25 7.22 8.39 -15.32
CA GLY A 25 8.67 8.23 -15.46
C GLY A 25 9.08 7.29 -16.58
N HIS A 26 10.37 7.18 -16.80
CA HIS A 26 10.97 6.44 -17.92
C HIS A 26 12.02 5.42 -17.45
N TRP A 27 12.60 5.61 -16.28
CA TRP A 27 13.64 4.78 -15.69
C TRP A 27 13.59 4.82 -14.17
N GLY A 28 14.33 3.94 -13.49
CA GLY A 28 14.53 3.93 -12.04
C GLY A 28 13.81 2.80 -11.32
N ARG A 29 13.89 2.84 -9.99
CA ARG A 29 13.30 1.82 -9.12
C ARG A 29 11.76 1.85 -9.24
N PRO A 30 11.10 0.69 -9.48
CA PRO A 30 9.65 0.65 -9.59
C PRO A 30 8.97 0.86 -8.24
N VAL A 31 7.97 1.73 -8.24
CA VAL A 31 7.14 2.05 -7.07
C VAL A 31 5.68 1.82 -7.42
N LEU A 32 5.07 0.80 -6.83
CA LEU A 32 3.66 0.49 -6.97
C LEU A 32 2.85 1.30 -5.94
N VAL A 33 1.94 2.13 -6.43
CA VAL A 33 1.20 3.08 -5.63
C VAL A 33 -0.26 2.66 -5.51
N PHE A 34 -0.71 2.45 -4.27
CA PHE A 34 -2.11 2.19 -3.95
C PHE A 34 -2.82 3.51 -3.58
N PRO A 35 -3.98 3.80 -4.18
CA PRO A 35 -4.76 4.99 -3.84
C PRO A 35 -5.36 4.90 -2.43
N SER A 36 -5.95 5.98 -1.95
CA SER A 36 -6.77 5.97 -0.74
C SER A 36 -8.07 5.16 -0.95
N GLU A 37 -8.93 5.09 0.07
CA GLU A 37 -10.18 4.33 0.00
C GLU A 37 -11.01 4.68 -1.24
N ARG A 38 -11.47 3.65 -1.98
CA ARG A 38 -12.24 3.75 -3.23
C ARG A 38 -11.56 4.59 -4.32
N GLY A 39 -10.27 4.86 -4.17
CA GLY A 39 -9.52 5.73 -5.05
C GLY A 39 -9.23 5.08 -6.41
N ARG A 40 -8.67 5.90 -7.29
CA ARG A 40 -8.35 5.54 -8.68
C ARG A 40 -6.88 5.78 -8.97
N ALA A 41 -6.39 5.19 -10.04
CA ALA A 41 -5.00 5.29 -10.48
C ALA A 41 -4.48 6.73 -10.66
N TRP A 42 -5.38 7.69 -10.91
CA TRP A 42 -5.02 9.11 -11.07
C TRP A 42 -5.09 9.95 -9.78
N ASP A 43 -5.46 9.37 -8.63
CA ASP A 43 -5.61 10.14 -7.37
C ASP A 43 -4.28 10.74 -6.89
N PHE A 44 -3.19 10.00 -7.06
CA PHE A 44 -1.85 10.53 -6.74
C PHE A 44 -1.50 11.77 -7.58
N GLU A 45 -1.79 11.74 -8.88
CA GLU A 45 -1.60 12.88 -9.78
C GLU A 45 -2.52 14.05 -9.38
N ASN A 46 -3.82 13.78 -9.24
CA ASN A 46 -4.83 14.80 -8.93
C ASN A 46 -4.60 15.51 -7.60
N ASN A 47 -3.94 14.86 -6.66
CA ASN A 47 -3.63 15.42 -5.34
C ASN A 47 -2.18 15.90 -5.23
N GLY A 48 -1.44 16.05 -6.34
CA GLY A 48 -0.10 16.63 -6.39
C GLY A 48 1.00 15.76 -5.80
N MET A 49 0.75 14.47 -5.55
CA MET A 49 1.75 13.53 -5.01
C MET A 49 2.84 13.22 -6.03
N VAL A 50 2.46 13.11 -7.32
CA VAL A 50 3.43 12.90 -8.43
C VAL A 50 4.35 14.10 -8.55
N ASP A 51 3.80 15.33 -8.48
CA ASP A 51 4.58 16.56 -8.55
C ASP A 51 5.53 16.71 -7.36
N ALA A 52 5.12 16.28 -6.17
CA ALA A 52 5.92 16.36 -4.94
C ALA A 52 7.26 15.61 -5.04
N ILE A 53 7.34 14.58 -5.89
CA ILE A 53 8.55 13.79 -6.16
C ILE A 53 8.95 13.83 -7.64
N GLY A 54 8.41 14.78 -8.39
CA GLY A 54 8.61 14.91 -9.84
C GLY A 54 10.08 14.99 -10.25
N GLY A 55 10.94 15.66 -9.46
CA GLY A 55 12.37 15.70 -9.71
C GLY A 55 13.03 14.31 -9.70
N LEU A 56 12.64 13.44 -8.75
CA LEU A 56 13.16 12.06 -8.69
C LEU A 56 12.71 11.22 -9.90
N ILE A 57 11.49 11.48 -10.39
CA ILE A 57 10.94 10.80 -11.57
C ILE A 57 11.65 11.29 -12.85
N ASP A 58 11.81 12.60 -12.99
CA ASP A 58 12.48 13.21 -14.16
C ASP A 58 13.96 12.82 -14.24
N ASP A 59 14.64 12.71 -13.09
CA ASP A 59 16.02 12.25 -12.97
C ASP A 59 16.19 10.74 -13.23
N GLY A 60 15.08 10.00 -13.41
CA GLY A 60 15.11 8.55 -13.63
C GLY A 60 15.56 7.75 -12.40
N ARG A 61 15.36 8.27 -11.19
CA ARG A 61 15.66 7.56 -9.94
C ARG A 61 14.56 6.59 -9.55
N LEU A 62 13.33 6.90 -9.90
CA LEU A 62 12.18 6.05 -9.67
C LEU A 62 11.15 6.14 -10.81
N LYS A 63 10.29 5.12 -10.87
CA LYS A 63 9.22 4.97 -11.85
C LYS A 63 7.95 4.56 -11.10
N LEU A 64 6.91 5.42 -11.13
CA LEU A 64 5.66 5.15 -10.43
C LEU A 64 4.70 4.32 -11.28
N TYR A 65 3.96 3.45 -10.63
CA TYR A 65 2.87 2.66 -11.18
C TYR A 65 1.65 2.79 -10.26
N CYS A 66 0.78 3.74 -10.57
CA CYS A 66 -0.43 4.01 -9.80
C CYS A 66 -1.57 3.15 -10.31
N VAL A 67 -2.24 2.43 -9.41
CA VAL A 67 -3.30 1.47 -9.74
C VAL A 67 -4.67 1.92 -9.22
N ASP A 68 -5.73 1.41 -9.84
CA ASP A 68 -7.09 1.50 -9.29
C ASP A 68 -7.19 0.71 -7.99
N SER A 69 -8.03 1.15 -7.06
CA SER A 69 -8.55 0.28 -6.00
C SER A 69 -9.81 -0.46 -6.45
N PHE A 70 -10.11 -1.58 -5.75
CA PHE A 70 -11.37 -2.30 -5.88
C PHE A 70 -12.13 -2.33 -4.54
N ASP A 71 -11.86 -1.36 -3.67
CA ASP A 71 -12.40 -1.27 -2.31
C ASP A 71 -13.92 -1.17 -2.30
N ALA A 72 -14.51 -0.43 -3.26
CA ALA A 72 -15.97 -0.30 -3.38
C ALA A 72 -16.68 -1.66 -3.56
N ALA A 73 -16.01 -2.65 -4.15
CA ALA A 73 -16.53 -4.00 -4.32
C ALA A 73 -16.09 -4.96 -3.20
N SER A 74 -15.13 -4.57 -2.37
CA SER A 74 -14.51 -5.39 -1.31
C SER A 74 -14.61 -4.71 0.06
N TRP A 75 -13.53 -4.13 0.57
CA TRP A 75 -13.42 -3.61 1.94
C TRP A 75 -14.44 -2.54 2.30
N SER A 76 -14.78 -1.65 1.37
CA SER A 76 -15.75 -0.56 1.58
C SER A 76 -17.20 -0.96 1.27
N ASN A 77 -17.46 -2.21 0.94
CA ASN A 77 -18.83 -2.72 0.77
C ASN A 77 -19.35 -3.26 2.11
N HIS A 78 -19.93 -2.39 2.91
CA HIS A 78 -20.41 -2.73 4.25
C HIS A 78 -21.67 -3.61 4.25
N ASP A 79 -22.32 -3.80 3.11
CA ASP A 79 -23.45 -4.74 2.97
C ASP A 79 -22.98 -6.21 2.96
N LEU A 80 -21.66 -6.44 2.84
CA LEU A 80 -21.07 -7.75 2.82
C LEU A 80 -20.42 -8.11 4.17
N PRO A 81 -20.52 -9.38 4.60
CA PRO A 81 -19.79 -9.85 5.78
C PRO A 81 -18.28 -9.80 5.54
N LEU A 82 -17.50 -9.73 6.62
CA LEU A 82 -16.04 -9.55 6.59
C LEU A 82 -15.35 -10.60 5.70
N GLU A 83 -15.72 -11.85 5.81
CA GLU A 83 -15.13 -12.96 5.02
C GLU A 83 -15.33 -12.77 3.51
N GLU A 84 -16.50 -12.27 3.08
CA GLU A 84 -16.76 -12.00 1.66
C GLU A 84 -16.00 -10.77 1.16
N ARG A 85 -15.88 -9.71 1.98
CA ARG A 85 -15.02 -8.56 1.64
C ARG A 85 -13.57 -8.99 1.43
N ALA A 86 -13.05 -9.81 2.33
CA ALA A 86 -11.69 -10.33 2.25
C ALA A 86 -11.49 -11.25 1.03
N ARG A 87 -12.49 -12.11 0.71
CA ARG A 87 -12.45 -12.94 -0.51
C ARG A 87 -12.38 -12.09 -1.78
N ARG A 88 -13.13 -11.01 -1.85
CA ARG A 88 -13.09 -10.08 -2.99
C ARG A 88 -11.78 -9.31 -3.04
N HIS A 89 -11.21 -8.95 -1.89
CA HIS A 89 -9.86 -8.41 -1.83
C HIS A 89 -8.81 -9.39 -2.36
N GLY A 90 -8.96 -10.70 -2.10
CA GLY A 90 -8.09 -11.73 -2.67
C GLY A 90 -8.09 -11.75 -4.21
N ARG A 91 -9.20 -11.36 -4.87
CA ARG A 91 -9.22 -11.18 -6.34
C ARG A 91 -8.40 -9.97 -6.77
N TYR A 92 -8.46 -8.89 -6.00
CA TYR A 92 -7.61 -7.72 -6.22
C TYR A 92 -6.13 -8.06 -6.05
N GLU A 93 -5.79 -8.83 -5.00
CA GLU A 93 -4.43 -9.35 -4.81
C GLU A 93 -3.96 -10.18 -6.01
N SER A 94 -4.83 -11.04 -6.54
CA SER A 94 -4.52 -11.84 -7.73
C SER A 94 -4.22 -10.96 -8.95
N TRP A 95 -4.94 -9.84 -9.13
CA TRP A 95 -4.66 -8.87 -10.18
C TRP A 95 -3.32 -8.17 -9.96
N ILE A 96 -3.04 -7.68 -8.76
CA ILE A 96 -1.78 -7.00 -8.45
C ILE A 96 -0.58 -7.94 -8.70
N VAL A 97 -0.61 -9.13 -8.11
CA VAL A 97 0.52 -10.06 -8.15
C VAL A 97 0.62 -10.80 -9.49
N GLY A 98 -0.51 -11.15 -10.09
CA GLY A 98 -0.57 -11.95 -11.31
C GLY A 98 -0.54 -11.16 -12.62
N ASP A 99 -0.98 -9.90 -12.60
CA ASP A 99 -1.11 -9.10 -13.82
C ASP A 99 -0.25 -7.81 -13.76
N VAL A 100 -0.36 -7.02 -12.67
CA VAL A 100 0.33 -5.72 -12.53
C VAL A 100 1.83 -5.90 -12.33
N VAL A 101 2.28 -6.71 -11.36
CA VAL A 101 3.71 -6.92 -11.11
C VAL A 101 4.43 -7.50 -12.33
N PRO A 102 3.92 -8.52 -13.02
CA PRO A 102 4.50 -8.99 -14.28
C PRO A 102 4.54 -7.93 -15.39
N TRP A 103 3.55 -7.04 -15.44
CA TRP A 103 3.55 -5.93 -16.37
C TRP A 103 4.65 -4.91 -16.01
N ILE A 104 4.82 -4.57 -14.72
CA ILE A 104 5.94 -3.75 -14.23
C ILE A 104 7.28 -4.34 -14.64
N TYR A 105 7.47 -5.65 -14.48
CA TYR A 105 8.71 -6.32 -14.86
C TYR A 105 9.01 -6.21 -16.36
N ARG A 106 8.00 -6.36 -17.21
CA ARG A 106 8.17 -6.14 -18.67
C ARG A 106 8.56 -4.70 -19.00
N ASP A 107 7.93 -3.73 -18.33
CA ASP A 107 8.22 -2.30 -18.52
C ASP A 107 9.59 -1.89 -17.93
N CYS A 108 10.11 -2.64 -16.98
CA CYS A 108 11.46 -2.47 -16.40
C CYS A 108 12.54 -3.31 -17.12
N ASN A 109 12.20 -4.06 -18.16
CA ASN A 109 13.09 -4.98 -18.88
C ASN A 109 13.64 -6.13 -18.01
N GLY A 110 12.92 -6.56 -17.00
CA GLY A 110 13.29 -7.69 -16.13
C GLY A 110 12.70 -7.59 -14.73
N PRO A 111 12.88 -8.66 -13.92
CA PRO A 111 12.49 -8.65 -12.51
C PRO A 111 13.20 -7.53 -11.75
N ALA A 112 12.47 -6.87 -10.87
CA ALA A 112 12.96 -5.78 -10.03
C ALA A 112 12.27 -5.80 -8.67
N GLU A 113 12.97 -5.36 -7.64
CA GLU A 113 12.37 -5.11 -6.34
C GLU A 113 11.40 -3.93 -6.42
N VAL A 114 10.14 -4.18 -6.11
CA VAL A 114 9.08 -3.16 -6.14
C VAL A 114 8.94 -2.55 -4.76
N ILE A 115 8.96 -1.21 -4.66
CA ILE A 115 8.50 -0.51 -3.46
C ILE A 115 6.99 -0.37 -3.54
N THR A 116 6.26 -0.59 -2.45
CA THR A 116 4.85 -0.19 -2.36
C THR A 116 4.70 1.10 -1.58
N VAL A 117 3.75 1.93 -2.02
CA VAL A 117 3.39 3.19 -1.36
C VAL A 117 1.87 3.31 -1.30
N GLY A 118 1.36 3.81 -0.19
CA GLY A 118 -0.06 4.13 -0.08
C GLY A 118 -0.40 5.04 1.09
N CYS A 119 -1.54 5.71 0.97
CA CYS A 119 -2.08 6.61 1.99
C CYS A 119 -3.44 6.09 2.48
N SER A 120 -3.72 6.19 3.78
CA SER A 120 -4.97 5.73 4.38
C SER A 120 -5.20 4.23 4.10
N MET A 121 -6.30 3.82 3.45
CA MET A 121 -6.52 2.44 3.04
C MET A 121 -5.44 1.93 2.07
N GLY A 122 -4.84 2.80 1.26
CA GLY A 122 -3.69 2.45 0.42
C GLY A 122 -2.47 2.03 1.23
N ALA A 123 -2.27 2.57 2.43
CA ALA A 123 -1.20 2.16 3.34
C ALA A 123 -1.42 0.72 3.86
N PHE A 124 -2.68 0.35 4.14
CA PHE A 124 -3.02 -1.04 4.44
C PHE A 124 -2.66 -1.95 3.26
N HIS A 125 -3.05 -1.60 2.03
CA HIS A 125 -2.69 -2.38 0.85
C HIS A 125 -1.17 -2.52 0.73
N ALA A 126 -0.43 -1.41 0.82
CA ALA A 126 1.03 -1.41 0.71
C ALA A 126 1.69 -2.36 1.73
N ALA A 127 1.27 -2.29 3.00
CA ALA A 127 1.79 -3.15 4.06
C ALA A 127 1.38 -4.62 3.88
N ASN A 128 0.10 -4.89 3.59
CA ASN A 128 -0.42 -6.25 3.45
C ASN A 128 0.23 -7.00 2.28
N PHE A 129 0.40 -6.35 1.13
CA PHE A 129 1.07 -6.96 -0.02
C PHE A 129 2.56 -7.21 0.26
N ALA A 130 3.26 -6.27 0.89
CA ALA A 130 4.67 -6.44 1.24
C ALA A 130 4.89 -7.60 2.24
N LEU A 131 4.05 -7.71 3.27
CA LEU A 131 4.09 -8.81 4.24
C LEU A 131 3.82 -10.17 3.61
N LYS A 132 2.92 -10.24 2.64
CA LYS A 132 2.57 -11.49 1.95
C LYS A 132 3.55 -11.87 0.84
N ARG A 133 4.22 -10.88 0.25
CA ARG A 133 5.07 -11.03 -0.92
C ARG A 133 6.37 -10.23 -0.81
N ALA A 134 7.09 -10.39 0.31
CA ALA A 134 8.39 -9.75 0.51
C ALA A 134 9.45 -10.19 -0.53
N ASP A 135 9.22 -11.31 -1.24
CA ASP A 135 9.99 -11.74 -2.40
C ASP A 135 9.89 -10.78 -3.61
N LEU A 136 8.78 -10.09 -3.76
CA LEU A 136 8.51 -9.11 -4.82
C LEU A 136 8.60 -7.67 -4.32
N ILE A 137 8.19 -7.46 -3.07
CA ILE A 137 7.95 -6.17 -2.44
C ILE A 137 8.70 -6.11 -1.11
N PRO A 138 10.02 -5.88 -1.12
CA PRO A 138 10.83 -5.87 0.10
C PRO A 138 10.69 -4.60 0.94
N LEU A 139 10.00 -3.56 0.42
CA LEU A 139 9.79 -2.29 1.11
C LEU A 139 8.38 -1.75 0.90
N ALA A 140 7.72 -1.40 2.01
CA ALA A 140 6.45 -0.68 2.00
C ALA A 140 6.57 0.68 2.71
N MET A 141 6.07 1.74 2.09
CA MET A 141 5.92 3.08 2.66
C MET A 141 4.43 3.36 2.90
N CYS A 142 4.05 3.50 4.15
CA CYS A 142 2.67 3.48 4.60
C CYS A 142 2.33 4.78 5.33
N PHE A 143 1.49 5.62 4.72
CA PHE A 143 1.11 6.93 5.28
C PHE A 143 -0.29 6.86 5.88
N SER A 144 -0.41 7.12 7.19
CA SER A 144 -1.67 7.20 7.95
C SER A 144 -2.57 5.96 7.75
N GLY A 145 -2.01 4.76 7.91
CA GLY A 145 -2.72 3.50 7.67
C GLY A 145 -3.57 3.01 8.83
N ASN A 146 -4.65 2.32 8.50
CA ASN A 146 -5.38 1.47 9.45
C ASN A 146 -5.23 0.01 9.02
N TYR A 147 -4.59 -0.82 9.86
CA TYR A 147 -4.10 -2.15 9.48
C TYR A 147 -4.97 -3.30 9.99
N ASP A 148 -6.11 -3.01 10.60
CA ASP A 148 -7.04 -4.01 11.11
C ASP A 148 -8.42 -3.93 10.43
N PRO A 149 -8.64 -4.67 9.32
CA PRO A 149 -9.94 -4.68 8.64
C PRO A 149 -11.11 -5.11 9.52
N SER A 150 -10.86 -5.79 10.62
CA SER A 150 -11.92 -6.19 11.56
C SER A 150 -12.54 -5.01 12.31
N ALA A 151 -11.86 -3.86 12.33
CA ALA A 151 -12.36 -2.61 12.88
C ALA A 151 -13.20 -1.78 11.87
N TRP A 152 -13.27 -2.17 10.58
CA TRP A 152 -13.94 -1.38 9.53
C TRP A 152 -15.42 -1.76 9.37
N HIS A 153 -16.22 -1.53 10.38
CA HIS A 153 -17.65 -1.92 10.40
C HIS A 153 -17.83 -3.40 10.02
N ALA A 154 -16.96 -4.26 10.53
CA ALA A 154 -16.97 -5.68 10.20
C ALA A 154 -18.10 -6.40 10.93
N TRP A 155 -18.75 -7.32 10.23
CA TRP A 155 -19.77 -8.22 10.76
C TRP A 155 -19.67 -9.59 10.09
N GLY A 156 -20.36 -10.58 10.67
CA GLY A 156 -20.34 -11.94 10.17
C GLY A 156 -19.11 -12.73 10.63
N GLU A 157 -18.94 -13.90 10.04
CA GLU A 157 -17.86 -14.81 10.39
C GLU A 157 -16.48 -14.28 9.95
N ARG A 158 -15.46 -14.67 10.71
CA ARG A 158 -14.05 -14.51 10.39
C ARG A 158 -13.49 -15.86 9.97
N GLY A 159 -13.43 -16.10 8.67
CA GLY A 159 -12.82 -17.31 8.10
C GLY A 159 -11.37 -17.05 7.66
N ASN A 160 -10.85 -17.96 6.86
CA ASN A 160 -9.48 -17.92 6.38
C ASN A 160 -9.19 -16.69 5.50
N GLN A 161 -10.17 -16.23 4.70
CA GLN A 161 -9.94 -15.06 3.85
C GLN A 161 -9.74 -13.80 4.69
N ALA A 162 -10.58 -13.59 5.70
CA ALA A 162 -10.45 -12.49 6.64
C ALA A 162 -9.12 -12.58 7.41
N TYR A 163 -8.76 -13.75 7.92
CA TYR A 163 -7.50 -13.97 8.64
C TYR A 163 -6.28 -13.64 7.79
N PHE A 164 -6.14 -14.23 6.60
CA PHE A 164 -4.97 -14.00 5.73
C PHE A 164 -4.93 -12.64 5.02
N ASN A 165 -5.95 -11.80 5.19
CA ASN A 165 -5.99 -10.43 4.71
C ASN A 165 -6.08 -9.39 5.85
N ASN A 166 -5.87 -9.82 7.10
CA ASN A 166 -5.73 -8.94 8.24
C ASN A 166 -4.29 -9.02 8.81
N PRO A 167 -3.42 -8.05 8.50
CA PRO A 167 -2.03 -8.08 8.95
C PRO A 167 -1.89 -8.10 10.48
N VAL A 168 -2.85 -7.56 11.24
CA VAL A 168 -2.83 -7.63 12.70
C VAL A 168 -3.05 -9.08 13.18
N ASP A 169 -3.95 -9.83 12.51
CA ASP A 169 -4.23 -11.21 12.87
C ASP A 169 -3.06 -12.14 12.50
N TYR A 170 -2.69 -12.23 11.21
CA TYR A 170 -1.71 -13.23 10.80
C TYR A 170 -0.28 -12.90 11.28
N VAL A 171 0.12 -11.62 11.35
CA VAL A 171 1.46 -11.27 11.86
C VAL A 171 1.60 -11.65 13.32
N SER A 172 0.53 -11.53 14.13
CA SER A 172 0.57 -11.94 15.54
C SER A 172 0.89 -13.43 15.75
N HIS A 173 0.58 -14.28 14.77
CA HIS A 173 0.79 -15.72 14.80
C HIS A 173 2.00 -16.19 13.97
N LEU A 174 2.74 -15.28 13.32
CA LEU A 174 3.94 -15.65 12.59
C LEU A 174 5.02 -16.20 13.52
N GLU A 175 5.62 -17.32 13.13
CA GLU A 175 6.71 -17.98 13.84
C GLU A 175 7.57 -18.82 12.86
N GLY A 176 8.67 -19.38 13.37
CA GLY A 176 9.54 -20.30 12.61
C GLY A 176 10.17 -19.67 11.37
N ASP A 177 10.49 -20.50 10.37
CA ASP A 177 11.28 -20.13 9.19
C ASP A 177 10.68 -18.99 8.37
N HIS A 178 9.33 -18.91 8.31
CA HIS A 178 8.69 -17.83 7.56
C HIS A 178 8.86 -16.47 8.24
N LEU A 179 8.80 -16.42 9.57
CA LEU A 179 9.08 -15.17 10.30
C LEU A 179 10.55 -14.77 10.14
N GLU A 180 11.48 -15.71 10.22
CA GLU A 180 12.91 -15.43 10.00
C GLU A 180 13.18 -14.91 8.59
N TRP A 181 12.51 -15.50 7.60
CA TRP A 181 12.60 -15.03 6.23
C TRP A 181 12.10 -13.59 6.08
N LEU A 182 10.93 -13.25 6.67
CA LEU A 182 10.42 -11.88 6.65
C LEU A 182 11.36 -10.88 7.33
N ARG A 183 11.98 -11.26 8.46
CA ARG A 183 12.98 -10.43 9.15
C ARG A 183 14.18 -10.09 8.27
N GLY A 184 14.56 -11.00 7.39
CA GLY A 184 15.67 -10.82 6.45
C GLY A 184 15.30 -10.04 5.19
N GLN A 185 14.05 -10.11 4.73
CA GLN A 185 13.63 -9.59 3.43
C GLN A 185 12.86 -8.28 3.49
N LEU A 186 12.05 -8.07 4.52
CA LEU A 186 11.05 -7.00 4.56
C LEU A 186 11.50 -5.81 5.41
N SER A 187 11.17 -4.62 4.95
CA SER A 187 11.21 -3.39 5.73
C SER A 187 9.94 -2.57 5.51
N LEU A 188 9.40 -1.97 6.58
CA LEU A 188 8.25 -1.08 6.50
C LEU A 188 8.59 0.30 7.05
N LEU A 189 8.16 1.34 6.35
CA LEU A 189 8.14 2.70 6.88
C LEU A 189 6.69 3.07 7.17
N LEU A 190 6.39 3.33 8.44
CA LEU A 190 5.08 3.73 8.94
C LEU A 190 5.13 5.20 9.31
N VAL A 191 4.42 6.05 8.57
CA VAL A 191 4.38 7.50 8.80
C VAL A 191 2.95 7.91 9.14
N CYS A 192 2.76 8.71 10.18
CA CYS A 192 1.43 9.17 10.56
C CYS A 192 1.50 10.57 11.20
N GLY A 193 0.56 11.43 10.86
CA GLY A 193 0.33 12.66 11.63
C GLY A 193 -0.30 12.38 12.99
N GLN A 194 -0.46 13.43 13.79
CA GLN A 194 -1.21 13.40 15.05
C GLN A 194 -2.30 14.48 15.08
N GLY A 195 -2.55 15.09 13.92
CA GLY A 195 -3.50 16.17 13.75
C GLY A 195 -4.92 15.67 13.45
N ARG A 196 -5.72 16.60 12.92
CA ARG A 196 -7.14 16.39 12.65
C ARG A 196 -7.38 15.14 11.78
N TRP A 197 -8.37 14.35 12.18
CA TRP A 197 -8.85 13.11 11.56
C TRP A 197 -7.92 11.89 11.69
N GLU A 198 -6.69 12.01 12.16
CA GLU A 198 -5.83 10.85 12.40
C GLU A 198 -6.35 9.98 13.55
N ASP A 199 -6.98 10.60 14.55
CA ASP A 199 -7.66 9.93 15.67
C ASP A 199 -9.02 9.36 15.25
N THR A 200 -9.86 10.15 14.58
CA THR A 200 -11.24 9.75 14.24
C THR A 200 -11.31 8.69 13.14
N THR A 201 -10.33 8.62 12.25
CA THR A 201 -10.16 7.52 11.29
C THR A 201 -9.56 6.27 11.93
N GLY A 202 -9.01 6.39 13.13
CA GLY A 202 -8.28 5.32 13.82
C GLY A 202 -6.89 5.07 13.26
N ALA A 203 -6.40 5.89 12.33
CA ALA A 203 -5.11 5.67 11.67
C ALA A 203 -3.93 5.80 12.64
N LEU A 204 -3.93 6.81 13.50
CA LEU A 204 -2.84 7.02 14.48
C LEU A 204 -2.71 5.85 15.46
N ASP A 205 -3.83 5.42 16.05
CA ASP A 205 -3.83 4.32 17.02
C ASP A 205 -3.48 2.99 16.33
N SER A 206 -4.04 2.73 15.15
CA SER A 206 -3.72 1.55 14.36
C SER A 206 -2.25 1.51 13.94
N THR A 207 -1.67 2.64 13.49
CA THR A 207 -0.25 2.73 13.13
C THR A 207 0.65 2.44 14.32
N ARG A 208 0.35 2.99 15.51
CA ARG A 208 1.12 2.71 16.74
C ARG A 208 1.06 1.25 17.15
N ARG A 209 -0.14 0.66 17.15
CA ARG A 209 -0.32 -0.76 17.50
C ARG A 209 0.36 -1.69 16.49
N PHE A 210 0.27 -1.37 15.22
CA PHE A 210 0.92 -2.16 14.18
C PHE A 210 2.46 -2.09 14.28
N ALA A 211 3.03 -0.91 14.52
CA ALA A 211 4.46 -0.76 14.80
C ALA A 211 4.91 -1.60 16.02
N ALA A 212 4.13 -1.56 17.11
CA ALA A 212 4.42 -2.37 18.30
C ALA A 212 4.36 -3.88 17.99
N LEU A 213 3.42 -4.34 17.14
CA LEU A 213 3.34 -5.73 16.69
C LEU A 213 4.55 -6.12 15.85
N LEU A 214 4.96 -5.28 14.90
CA LEU A 214 6.16 -5.52 14.09
C LEU A 214 7.41 -5.60 14.95
N ALA A 215 7.54 -4.70 15.96
CA ALA A 215 8.63 -4.72 16.92
C ALA A 215 8.66 -6.03 17.73
N ALA A 216 7.50 -6.47 18.25
CA ALA A 216 7.38 -7.74 18.99
C ALA A 216 7.77 -8.96 18.15
N LYS A 217 7.54 -8.90 16.84
CA LYS A 217 7.94 -9.95 15.88
C LYS A 217 9.35 -9.77 15.31
N GLY A 218 10.05 -8.68 15.65
CA GLY A 218 11.39 -8.39 15.13
C GLY A 218 11.41 -8.12 13.62
N ILE A 219 10.28 -7.77 13.02
CA ILE A 219 10.19 -7.37 11.62
C ILE A 219 10.71 -5.94 11.50
N LYS A 220 11.64 -5.73 10.57
CA LYS A 220 12.29 -4.43 10.38
C LYS A 220 11.28 -3.36 9.97
N HIS A 221 11.21 -2.30 10.76
CA HIS A 221 10.33 -1.16 10.48
C HIS A 221 10.87 0.13 11.09
N GLU A 222 10.38 1.24 10.57
CA GLU A 222 10.58 2.59 11.12
C GLU A 222 9.19 3.19 11.36
N LEU A 223 8.99 3.79 12.54
CA LEU A 223 7.80 4.55 12.88
C LEU A 223 8.16 6.03 12.96
N ASP A 224 7.58 6.85 12.10
CA ASP A 224 7.74 8.30 12.10
C ASP A 224 6.41 8.99 12.36
N LEU A 225 6.27 9.55 13.57
CA LEU A 225 5.08 10.29 14.00
C LEU A 225 5.30 11.79 13.88
N TRP A 226 4.56 12.43 12.98
CA TRP A 226 4.60 13.86 12.77
C TRP A 226 3.72 14.61 13.80
N GLY A 227 3.81 15.95 13.83
CA GLY A 227 3.16 16.79 14.84
C GLY A 227 1.63 16.77 14.85
N HIS A 228 1.05 17.42 15.85
CA HIS A 228 -0.40 17.58 16.00
C HIS A 228 -1.01 18.56 14.97
N ASP A 229 -0.19 19.27 14.25
CA ASP A 229 -0.53 20.16 13.14
C ASP A 229 -0.58 19.43 11.78
N VAL A 230 -0.31 18.12 11.76
CA VAL A 230 -0.28 17.29 10.54
C VAL A 230 -1.53 16.40 10.47
N PRO A 231 -2.55 16.80 9.68
CA PRO A 231 -3.82 16.09 9.56
C PRO A 231 -3.76 14.89 8.60
N HIS A 232 -4.84 14.07 8.64
CA HIS A 232 -5.08 12.95 7.72
C HIS A 232 -5.57 13.46 6.36
N ASP A 233 -4.66 14.02 5.56
CA ASP A 233 -5.01 14.62 4.27
C ASP A 233 -3.87 14.59 3.25
N TRP A 234 -4.22 14.85 1.99
CA TRP A 234 -3.27 14.86 0.87
C TRP A 234 -2.14 15.89 1.01
N PRO A 235 -2.37 17.12 1.50
CA PRO A 235 -1.28 18.08 1.76
C PRO A 235 -0.20 17.52 2.68
N SER A 236 -0.61 16.86 3.77
CA SER A 236 0.31 16.22 4.72
C SER A 236 1.09 15.09 4.07
N TRP A 237 0.40 14.18 3.38
CA TRP A 237 1.03 13.03 2.71
C TRP A 237 2.00 13.46 1.60
N ARG A 238 1.75 14.57 0.89
CA ARG A 238 2.70 15.12 -0.08
C ARG A 238 4.03 15.50 0.56
N VAL A 239 4.00 16.19 1.69
CA VAL A 239 5.20 16.63 2.40
C VAL A 239 5.94 15.41 2.96
N GLN A 240 5.21 14.46 3.54
CA GLN A 240 5.77 13.21 4.06
C GLN A 240 6.41 12.37 2.95
N LEU A 241 5.74 12.22 1.80
CA LEU A 241 6.29 11.49 0.65
C LEU A 241 7.57 12.15 0.12
N ALA A 242 7.57 13.47 -0.08
CA ALA A 242 8.73 14.21 -0.53
C ALA A 242 9.92 14.11 0.45
N HIS A 243 9.64 14.03 1.75
CA HIS A 243 10.66 13.87 2.79
C HIS A 243 11.30 12.48 2.75
N HIS A 244 10.50 11.43 2.63
CA HIS A 244 10.99 10.06 2.80
C HIS A 244 11.47 9.40 1.50
N MET A 245 10.81 9.64 0.36
CA MET A 245 11.10 8.94 -0.89
C MET A 245 12.56 9.05 -1.35
N PRO A 246 13.27 10.20 -1.22
CA PRO A 246 14.67 10.31 -1.62
C PRO A 246 15.64 9.33 -0.95
N ARG A 247 15.24 8.74 0.18
CA ARG A 247 16.06 7.78 0.95
C ARG A 247 16.09 6.38 0.31
N PHE A 248 15.18 6.10 -0.62
CA PHE A 248 14.91 4.76 -1.14
C PHE A 248 15.11 4.62 -2.67
N CYS A 249 15.59 5.66 -3.31
CA CYS A 249 15.80 5.69 -4.77
C CYS A 249 17.12 6.40 -5.17
#